data_ca839cd6bad113b3dab0e5aa05e9b37f
#
_entry.id   ca839cd6bad113b3dab0e5aa05e9b37f
#
_cell.length_a   1.000
_cell.length_b   1.000
_cell.length_c   1.000
_cell.angle_alpha   90.00
_cell.angle_beta   90.00
_cell.angle_gamma   90.00
#
_symmetry.space_group_name_H-M   'P 1'
#
loop_
_entity.id
_entity.type
_entity.pdbx_description
1 polymer ?
#
loop_
_entity_poly.entity_id
_entity_poly.type
_entity_poly.pdbx_seq_one_letter_code
_entity_poly.pdbx_strand_id
1 'polypeptide(L)'
;EICACLVGSEMCIRDSRHLMMDLRSSYDVLPWEEYNVGGKAFQILNWDKNSRYCPMCGVPTVQISPIAKKCPQCRQEIYPRISPAIIVLIRRGDSILLVHARNFRGTFNGLVAGFLEPGETLEECVYREVLEETGLHIKNLKYFGSQPWPYPSGIMIGFTADYESGNIKLQQEELNAGAFYTKDNLPEIPKKLSLARKLIDAWLEEKNHL
;
A
#
# COMPACT_ATOMS: atom_id res chain seq x y z
N GLU A 1 -8.52 26.16 6.36
CA GLU A 1 -7.28 25.36 6.53
C GLU A 1 -7.66 24.00 7.13
N ILE A 2 -7.21 22.94 6.47
CA ILE A 2 -7.45 21.56 6.93
C ILE A 2 -6.20 21.12 7.69
N CYS A 3 -6.33 20.87 8.98
CA CYS A 3 -5.28 20.28 9.79
C CYS A 3 -5.51 18.77 9.88
N ALA A 4 -4.66 17.96 9.26
CA ALA A 4 -4.64 16.51 9.46
C ALA A 4 -4.03 16.22 10.84
N CYS A 5 -4.84 16.18 11.87
CA CYS A 5 -4.39 15.74 13.19
C CYS A 5 -4.24 14.24 13.23
N LEU A 6 -3.04 13.80 13.54
CA LEU A 6 -2.72 12.40 13.79
C LEU A 6 -3.29 11.98 15.14
N VAL A 7 -4.11 10.96 15.13
CA VAL A 7 -4.69 10.38 16.34
C VAL A 7 -3.57 10.03 17.33
N GLY A 8 -3.54 10.71 18.49
CA GLY A 8 -2.66 10.38 19.62
C GLY A 8 -1.71 11.47 20.12
N SER A 9 -1.71 12.69 19.57
CA SER A 9 -1.07 13.82 20.24
C SER A 9 -2.12 14.73 20.88
N GLU A 10 -2.00 14.98 22.18
CA GLU A 10 -2.94 15.82 22.98
C GLU A 10 -2.88 17.32 22.64
N MET A 11 -2.33 17.71 21.51
CA MET A 11 -2.29 19.09 21.06
C MET A 11 -3.29 19.31 19.92
N CYS A 12 -4.57 19.07 20.21
CA CYS A 12 -5.66 19.57 19.38
C CYS A 12 -5.89 21.04 19.71
N ILE A 13 -5.44 21.93 18.87
CA ILE A 13 -5.96 23.30 18.81
C ILE A 13 -7.44 23.15 18.40
N ARG A 14 -8.35 23.25 19.38
CA ARG A 14 -9.78 23.34 19.12
C ARG A 14 -10.12 24.72 18.58
N ASP A 15 -9.81 24.94 17.32
CA ASP A 15 -10.38 26.04 16.56
C ASP A 15 -11.57 25.51 15.79
N SER A 16 -12.73 26.16 15.90
CA SER A 16 -13.97 25.82 15.19
C SER A 16 -13.87 25.85 13.67
N ARG A 17 -12.74 26.23 13.12
CA ARG A 17 -12.43 26.31 11.67
C ARG A 17 -11.70 25.06 11.12
N HIS A 18 -11.32 24.09 11.98
CA HIS A 18 -10.56 22.93 11.55
C HIS A 18 -11.42 21.68 11.59
N LEU A 19 -11.51 20.99 10.46
CA LEU A 19 -12.16 19.69 10.36
C LEU A 19 -11.10 18.59 10.56
N MET A 20 -11.33 17.74 11.57
CA MET A 20 -10.50 16.57 11.84
C MET A 20 -10.93 15.44 10.92
N MET A 21 -10.00 14.91 10.11
CA MET A 21 -10.27 13.73 9.29
C MET A 21 -9.02 12.83 9.21
N ASP A 22 -9.25 11.54 8.95
CA ASP A 22 -8.14 10.62 8.72
C ASP A 22 -7.45 10.91 7.37
N LEU A 23 -6.16 10.58 7.30
CA LEU A 23 -5.34 10.88 6.11
C LEU A 23 -5.91 10.24 4.84
N ARG A 24 -6.49 9.03 4.91
CA ARG A 24 -7.03 8.37 3.73
C ARG A 24 -8.26 9.10 3.17
N SER A 25 -9.15 9.55 4.05
CA SER A 25 -10.34 10.32 3.69
C SER A 25 -9.99 11.71 3.15
N SER A 26 -8.86 12.28 3.57
CA SER A 26 -8.42 13.60 3.11
C SER A 26 -8.05 13.63 1.61
N TYR A 27 -7.81 12.48 0.98
CA TYR A 27 -7.58 12.38 -0.46
C TYR A 27 -8.74 12.94 -1.29
N ASP A 28 -9.98 12.76 -0.84
CA ASP A 28 -11.16 13.20 -1.58
C ASP A 28 -11.41 14.73 -1.47
N VAL A 29 -10.67 15.43 -0.61
CA VAL A 29 -10.85 16.86 -0.32
C VAL A 29 -9.61 17.72 -0.46
N LEU A 30 -8.41 17.14 -0.40
CA LEU A 30 -7.14 17.88 -0.55
C LEU A 30 -6.62 17.81 -1.97
N PRO A 31 -5.96 18.89 -2.46
CA PRO A 31 -5.11 18.80 -3.62
C PRO A 31 -4.06 17.70 -3.47
N TRP A 32 -3.66 17.08 -4.59
CA TRP A 32 -2.70 15.98 -4.60
C TRP A 32 -1.37 16.30 -3.90
N GLU A 33 -0.86 17.49 -4.12
CA GLU A 33 0.39 17.97 -3.52
C GLU A 33 0.29 18.04 -1.99
N GLU A 34 -0.81 18.58 -1.46
CA GLU A 34 -1.05 18.69 -0.02
C GLU A 34 -1.26 17.31 0.61
N TYR A 35 -2.01 16.43 -0.06
CA TYR A 35 -2.18 15.05 0.38
C TYR A 35 -0.84 14.32 0.50
N ASN A 36 0.06 14.47 -0.48
CA ASN A 36 1.39 13.85 -0.45
C ASN A 36 2.26 14.40 0.69
N VAL A 37 2.21 15.71 0.92
CA VAL A 37 2.92 16.34 2.07
C VAL A 37 2.36 15.80 3.38
N GLY A 38 1.03 15.69 3.50
CA GLY A 38 0.36 15.07 4.64
C GLY A 38 0.79 13.62 4.87
N GLY A 39 0.88 12.83 3.80
CA GLY A 39 1.37 11.45 3.84
C GLY A 39 2.82 11.34 4.34
N LYS A 40 3.72 12.19 3.82
CA LYS A 40 5.10 12.26 4.29
C LYS A 40 5.19 12.65 5.76
N ALA A 41 4.44 13.66 6.17
CA ALA A 41 4.39 14.11 7.56
C ALA A 41 3.88 12.98 8.47
N PHE A 42 2.86 12.25 8.06
CA PHE A 42 2.33 11.12 8.80
C PHE A 42 3.38 10.03 9.03
N GLN A 43 4.12 9.64 7.99
CA GLN A 43 5.20 8.65 8.10
C GLN A 43 6.30 9.10 9.07
N ILE A 44 6.73 10.36 8.98
CA ILE A 44 7.76 10.92 9.87
C ILE A 44 7.29 10.95 11.32
N LEU A 45 6.07 11.42 11.57
CA LEU A 45 5.51 11.48 12.93
C LEU A 45 5.29 10.08 13.52
N ASN A 46 4.85 9.12 12.71
CA ASN A 46 4.75 7.73 13.12
C ASN A 46 6.12 7.17 13.54
N TRP A 47 7.16 7.42 12.75
CA TRP A 47 8.53 7.03 13.09
C TRP A 47 9.02 7.76 14.35
N ASP A 48 8.81 9.06 14.46
CA ASP A 48 9.23 9.86 15.61
C ASP A 48 8.63 9.30 16.91
N LYS A 49 7.33 9.01 16.90
CA LYS A 49 6.61 8.42 18.02
C LYS A 49 7.17 7.05 18.41
N ASN A 50 7.49 6.19 17.44
CA ASN A 50 7.92 4.80 17.65
C ASN A 50 9.43 4.66 17.89
N SER A 51 10.20 5.74 17.77
CA SER A 51 11.65 5.76 17.96
C SER A 51 12.12 6.67 19.10
N ARG A 52 11.26 6.90 20.09
CA ARG A 52 11.60 7.70 21.29
C ARG A 52 12.67 7.06 22.17
N TYR A 53 12.71 5.74 22.16
CA TYR A 53 13.66 4.94 22.93
C TYR A 53 14.46 4.04 22.00
N CYS A 54 15.72 3.80 22.39
CA CYS A 54 16.60 2.91 21.65
C CYS A 54 16.10 1.46 21.72
N PRO A 55 15.93 0.76 20.60
CA PRO A 55 15.46 -0.63 20.60
C PRO A 55 16.50 -1.61 21.17
N MET A 56 17.77 -1.19 21.30
CA MET A 56 18.86 -2.05 21.81
C MET A 56 19.04 -1.95 23.33
N CYS A 57 18.92 -0.73 23.90
CA CYS A 57 19.25 -0.50 25.33
C CYS A 57 18.21 0.30 26.10
N GLY A 58 17.08 0.69 25.48
CA GLY A 58 15.98 1.36 26.14
C GLY A 58 16.21 2.84 26.49
N VAL A 59 17.38 3.39 26.22
CA VAL A 59 17.70 4.80 26.53
C VAL A 59 16.98 5.74 25.58
N PRO A 60 16.48 6.92 26.03
CA PRO A 60 15.90 7.91 25.15
C PRO A 60 16.84 8.31 24.01
N THR A 61 16.31 8.40 22.80
CA THR A 61 17.08 8.77 21.61
C THR A 61 17.12 10.30 21.44
N VAL A 62 18.15 10.79 20.75
CA VAL A 62 18.27 12.19 20.36
C VAL A 62 18.19 12.31 18.84
N GLN A 63 17.51 13.35 18.38
CA GLN A 63 17.40 13.64 16.95
C GLN A 63 18.72 14.25 16.44
N ILE A 64 19.27 13.69 15.35
CA ILE A 64 20.51 14.15 14.72
C ILE A 64 20.29 14.74 13.32
N SER A 65 19.12 14.45 12.70
CA SER A 65 18.66 15.04 11.45
C SER A 65 17.13 14.96 11.34
N PRO A 66 16.49 15.56 10.34
CA PRO A 66 15.03 15.44 10.16
C PRO A 66 14.50 14.00 10.04
N ILE A 67 15.34 13.05 9.64
CA ILE A 67 14.98 11.63 9.42
C ILE A 67 15.96 10.66 10.10
N ALA A 68 16.70 11.10 11.12
CA ALA A 68 17.61 10.24 11.87
C ALA A 68 17.65 10.58 13.34
N LYS A 69 17.60 9.56 14.18
CA LYS A 69 17.87 9.63 15.62
C LYS A 69 19.07 8.76 16.00
N LYS A 70 19.69 9.07 17.12
CA LYS A 70 20.82 8.34 17.65
C LYS A 70 20.68 8.08 19.14
N CYS A 71 21.04 6.91 19.57
CA CYS A 71 21.16 6.59 20.99
C CYS A 71 22.43 7.21 21.55
N PRO A 72 22.38 8.04 22.61
CA PRO A 72 23.56 8.62 23.21
C PRO A 72 24.46 7.59 23.93
N GLN A 73 23.90 6.45 24.35
CA GLN A 73 24.63 5.41 25.08
C GLN A 73 25.29 4.39 24.13
N CYS A 74 24.51 3.64 23.33
CA CYS A 74 25.04 2.57 22.46
C CYS A 74 25.34 3.04 21.03
N ARG A 75 25.06 4.30 20.70
CA ARG A 75 25.31 4.94 19.39
C ARG A 75 24.50 4.37 18.22
N GLN A 76 23.54 3.49 18.48
CA GLN A 76 22.61 2.99 17.47
C GLN A 76 21.91 4.15 16.75
N GLU A 77 21.96 4.16 15.44
CA GLU A 77 21.22 5.09 14.60
C GLU A 77 19.89 4.47 14.16
N ILE A 78 18.82 5.29 14.13
CA ILE A 78 17.45 4.86 13.86
C ILE A 78 16.88 5.77 12.79
N TYR A 79 16.48 5.15 11.67
CA TYR A 79 15.88 5.80 10.52
C TYR A 79 14.42 5.39 10.35
N PRO A 80 13.58 6.17 9.63
CA PRO A 80 12.24 5.73 9.25
C PRO A 80 12.30 4.39 8.49
N ARG A 81 11.51 3.42 8.97
CA ARG A 81 11.35 2.15 8.25
C ARG A 81 10.27 2.30 7.21
N ILE A 82 10.54 1.82 6.00
CA ILE A 82 9.58 1.72 4.91
C ILE A 82 9.31 0.25 4.65
N SER A 83 8.05 -0.16 4.76
CA SER A 83 7.64 -1.55 4.51
C SER A 83 7.23 -1.69 3.05
N PRO A 84 8.02 -2.39 2.21
CA PRO A 84 7.66 -2.63 0.83
C PRO A 84 6.55 -3.68 0.75
N ALA A 85 5.58 -3.42 -0.13
CA ALA A 85 4.55 -4.37 -0.51
C ALA A 85 4.37 -4.36 -2.02
N ILE A 86 4.19 -5.52 -2.60
CA ILE A 86 3.88 -5.65 -4.03
C ILE A 86 2.37 -5.56 -4.27
N ILE A 87 2.00 -5.24 -5.50
CA ILE A 87 0.65 -5.35 -6.01
C ILE A 87 0.72 -5.71 -7.48
N VAL A 88 -0.07 -6.69 -7.93
CA VAL A 88 0.04 -7.22 -9.29
C VAL A 88 -1.31 -7.33 -9.99
N LEU A 89 -1.37 -6.79 -11.22
CA LEU A 89 -2.48 -7.00 -12.14
C LEU A 89 -2.18 -8.22 -13.01
N ILE A 90 -2.98 -9.26 -12.90
CA ILE A 90 -2.84 -10.53 -13.64
C ILE A 90 -3.85 -10.57 -14.78
N ARG A 91 -3.37 -10.74 -16.01
CA ARG A 91 -4.16 -10.80 -17.23
C ARG A 91 -4.38 -12.23 -17.68
N ARG A 92 -5.58 -12.49 -18.20
CA ARG A 92 -5.92 -13.75 -18.89
C ARG A 92 -6.79 -13.42 -20.12
N GLY A 93 -6.16 -13.30 -21.29
CA GLY A 93 -6.82 -12.77 -22.48
C GLY A 93 -7.35 -11.36 -22.22
N ASP A 94 -8.63 -11.12 -22.45
CA ASP A 94 -9.30 -9.83 -22.26
C ASP A 94 -9.81 -9.59 -20.83
N SER A 95 -9.41 -10.43 -19.89
CA SER A 95 -9.82 -10.34 -18.49
C SER A 95 -8.65 -10.15 -17.53
N ILE A 96 -8.94 -9.58 -16.36
CA ILE A 96 -8.00 -9.45 -15.24
C ILE A 96 -8.54 -10.17 -14.01
N LEU A 97 -7.63 -10.67 -13.17
CA LEU A 97 -7.99 -11.21 -11.85
C LEU A 97 -8.28 -10.07 -10.89
N LEU A 98 -9.45 -10.09 -10.28
CA LEU A 98 -9.80 -9.24 -9.15
C LEU A 98 -10.16 -10.11 -7.95
N VAL A 99 -9.74 -9.68 -6.76
CA VAL A 99 -9.94 -10.39 -5.50
C VAL A 99 -10.59 -9.48 -4.46
N HIS A 100 -11.34 -10.06 -3.54
CA HIS A 100 -11.91 -9.36 -2.40
C HIS A 100 -11.23 -9.84 -1.11
N ALA A 101 -10.35 -9.01 -0.56
CA ALA A 101 -9.65 -9.32 0.68
C ALA A 101 -10.57 -9.16 1.90
N ARG A 102 -10.42 -10.03 2.91
CA ARG A 102 -11.23 -10.01 4.14
C ARG A 102 -11.12 -8.72 4.93
N ASN A 103 -9.97 -8.04 4.85
CA ASN A 103 -9.73 -6.78 5.55
C ASN A 103 -10.24 -5.54 4.78
N PHE A 104 -10.81 -5.71 3.59
CA PHE A 104 -11.39 -4.60 2.85
C PHE A 104 -12.66 -4.11 3.53
N ARG A 105 -12.69 -2.79 3.77
CA ARG A 105 -13.90 -2.10 4.25
C ARG A 105 -14.71 -1.67 3.02
N GLY A 106 -15.74 -2.42 2.68
CA GLY A 106 -16.59 -2.15 1.52
C GLY A 106 -16.69 -3.34 0.59
N THR A 107 -17.34 -3.15 -0.56
CA THR A 107 -17.70 -4.18 -1.55
C THR A 107 -16.75 -4.24 -2.74
N PHE A 108 -15.76 -3.35 -2.80
CA PHE A 108 -14.84 -3.28 -3.94
C PHE A 108 -13.89 -4.49 -4.00
N ASN A 109 -13.54 -4.89 -5.20
CA ASN A 109 -12.51 -5.88 -5.48
C ASN A 109 -11.21 -5.18 -5.88
N GLY A 110 -10.09 -5.68 -5.39
CA GLY A 110 -8.74 -5.19 -5.65
C GLY A 110 -7.89 -6.18 -6.43
N LEU A 111 -6.60 -5.93 -6.41
CA LEU A 111 -5.58 -6.79 -6.98
C LEU A 111 -4.89 -7.58 -5.86
N VAL A 112 -4.23 -8.69 -6.20
CA VAL A 112 -3.36 -9.43 -5.28
C VAL A 112 -2.23 -8.53 -4.82
N ALA A 113 -1.98 -8.49 -3.51
CA ALA A 113 -0.98 -7.63 -2.90
C ALA A 113 -0.48 -8.20 -1.57
N GLY A 114 0.83 -8.20 -1.35
CA GLY A 114 1.41 -8.70 -0.13
C GLY A 114 2.73 -8.03 0.23
N PHE A 115 3.19 -8.26 1.45
CA PHE A 115 4.43 -7.70 1.95
C PHE A 115 5.64 -8.53 1.54
N LEU A 116 6.73 -7.81 1.23
CA LEU A 116 8.04 -8.42 1.00
C LEU A 116 8.54 -9.09 2.30
N GLU A 117 8.97 -10.33 2.20
CA GLU A 117 9.59 -11.06 3.31
C GLU A 117 11.13 -10.91 3.31
N PRO A 118 11.79 -11.12 4.49
CA PRO A 118 13.24 -11.09 4.56
C PRO A 118 13.91 -12.09 3.62
N GLY A 119 14.78 -11.60 2.75
CA GLY A 119 15.54 -12.43 1.80
C GLY A 119 14.89 -12.59 0.43
N GLU A 120 13.68 -12.11 0.23
CA GLU A 120 13.02 -12.14 -1.07
C GLU A 120 13.44 -10.97 -1.97
N THR A 121 13.44 -11.20 -3.27
CA THR A 121 13.32 -10.15 -4.29
C THR A 121 11.86 -9.74 -4.47
N LEU A 122 11.61 -8.59 -5.09
CA LEU A 122 10.24 -8.15 -5.39
C LEU A 122 9.52 -9.14 -6.31
N GLU A 123 10.23 -9.71 -7.27
CA GLU A 123 9.71 -10.69 -8.20
C GLU A 123 9.32 -12.00 -7.49
N GLU A 124 10.16 -12.51 -6.61
CA GLU A 124 9.85 -13.69 -5.79
C GLU A 124 8.62 -13.47 -4.92
N CYS A 125 8.52 -12.31 -4.29
CA CYS A 125 7.33 -11.92 -3.51
C CYS A 125 6.06 -11.94 -4.38
N VAL A 126 6.10 -11.41 -5.61
CA VAL A 126 4.93 -11.47 -6.51
C VAL A 126 4.53 -12.90 -6.82
N TYR A 127 5.49 -13.77 -7.16
CA TYR A 127 5.19 -15.17 -7.48
C TYR A 127 4.63 -15.92 -6.26
N ARG A 128 5.19 -15.70 -5.07
CA ARG A 128 4.74 -16.32 -3.82
C ARG A 128 3.31 -15.88 -3.47
N GLU A 129 3.06 -14.58 -3.40
CA GLU A 129 1.74 -14.03 -3.03
C GLU A 129 0.63 -14.49 -4.00
N VAL A 130 0.91 -14.48 -5.30
CA VAL A 130 -0.06 -14.96 -6.29
C VAL A 130 -0.35 -16.44 -6.10
N LEU A 131 0.67 -17.25 -5.87
CA LEU A 131 0.50 -18.70 -5.67
C LEU A 131 -0.24 -19.00 -4.36
N GLU A 132 0.15 -18.35 -3.26
CA GLU A 132 -0.43 -18.56 -1.93
C GLU A 132 -1.89 -18.11 -1.87
N GLU A 133 -2.16 -16.88 -2.30
CA GLU A 133 -3.50 -16.31 -2.20
C GLU A 133 -4.49 -16.91 -3.22
N THR A 134 -4.02 -17.31 -4.40
CA THR A 134 -4.91 -17.65 -5.53
C THR A 134 -4.69 -19.04 -6.14
N GLY A 135 -3.59 -19.71 -5.86
CA GLY A 135 -3.21 -20.99 -6.48
C GLY A 135 -2.84 -20.90 -7.96
N LEU A 136 -2.56 -19.68 -8.47
CA LEU A 136 -2.24 -19.45 -9.88
C LEU A 136 -0.74 -19.35 -10.09
N HIS A 137 -0.30 -19.72 -11.29
CA HIS A 137 1.02 -19.44 -11.81
C HIS A 137 0.93 -18.32 -12.84
N ILE A 138 1.94 -17.44 -12.84
CA ILE A 138 2.02 -16.28 -13.71
C ILE A 138 3.35 -16.25 -14.48
N LYS A 139 3.36 -15.50 -15.57
CA LYS A 139 4.54 -15.25 -16.39
C LYS A 139 4.58 -13.81 -16.87
N ASN A 140 5.63 -13.46 -17.60
CA ASN A 140 5.82 -12.12 -18.22
C ASN A 140 5.67 -10.99 -17.21
N LEU A 141 6.22 -11.17 -15.99
CA LEU A 141 6.19 -10.16 -14.94
C LEU A 141 6.89 -8.88 -15.38
N LYS A 142 6.23 -7.72 -15.23
CA LYS A 142 6.78 -6.41 -15.58
C LYS A 142 6.50 -5.40 -14.49
N TYR A 143 7.51 -4.62 -14.13
CA TYR A 143 7.33 -3.45 -13.26
C TYR A 143 6.44 -2.41 -13.93
N PHE A 144 5.48 -1.89 -13.17
CA PHE A 144 4.55 -0.84 -13.63
C PHE A 144 4.86 0.52 -13.03
N GLY A 145 5.11 0.58 -11.73
CA GLY A 145 5.35 1.82 -11.00
C GLY A 145 5.30 1.62 -9.50
N SER A 146 5.54 2.68 -8.74
CA SER A 146 5.43 2.63 -7.27
C SER A 146 4.69 3.84 -6.72
N GLN A 147 4.20 3.70 -5.49
CA GLN A 147 3.45 4.75 -4.80
C GLN A 147 3.73 4.69 -3.29
N PRO A 148 4.10 5.81 -2.63
CA PRO A 148 4.11 5.89 -1.18
C PRO A 148 2.75 5.49 -0.61
N TRP A 149 2.77 4.66 0.43
CA TRP A 149 1.56 4.16 1.09
C TRP A 149 1.65 4.43 2.59
N PRO A 150 1.34 5.68 3.03
CA PRO A 150 1.58 6.15 4.39
C PRO A 150 0.54 5.62 5.39
N TYR A 151 0.36 4.28 5.43
CA TYR A 151 -0.59 3.62 6.32
C TYR A 151 0.02 2.38 7.00
N PRO A 152 0.90 2.59 8.02
CA PRO A 152 1.50 3.87 8.43
C PRO A 152 2.81 4.21 7.71
N SER A 153 3.51 3.27 7.08
CA SER A 153 4.89 3.46 6.59
C SER A 153 5.23 2.60 5.36
N GLY A 154 4.26 2.32 4.51
CA GLY A 154 4.45 1.47 3.35
C GLY A 154 4.93 2.20 2.10
N ILE A 155 5.39 1.39 1.15
CA ILE A 155 5.50 1.69 -0.28
C ILE A 155 4.87 0.54 -1.05
N MET A 156 3.99 0.85 -2.00
CA MET A 156 3.43 -0.13 -2.93
C MET A 156 4.25 -0.17 -4.20
N ILE A 157 4.60 -1.36 -4.66
CA ILE A 157 5.34 -1.59 -5.89
C ILE A 157 4.45 -2.40 -6.84
N GLY A 158 4.03 -1.77 -7.94
CA GLY A 158 3.07 -2.30 -8.91
C GLY A 158 3.72 -3.09 -10.03
N PHE A 159 3.11 -4.22 -10.34
CA PHE A 159 3.49 -5.10 -11.44
C PHE A 159 2.29 -5.45 -12.32
N THR A 160 2.56 -5.84 -13.55
CA THR A 160 1.64 -6.54 -14.43
C THR A 160 2.22 -7.91 -14.75
N ALA A 161 1.35 -8.91 -14.89
CA ALA A 161 1.74 -10.26 -15.29
C ALA A 161 0.64 -10.92 -16.13
N ASP A 162 1.00 -11.99 -16.84
CA ASP A 162 0.06 -12.81 -17.56
C ASP A 162 -0.20 -14.11 -16.77
N TYR A 163 -1.47 -14.56 -16.74
CA TYR A 163 -1.82 -15.89 -16.29
C TYR A 163 -1.07 -16.95 -17.10
N GLU A 164 -0.49 -17.92 -16.44
CA GLU A 164 0.17 -19.04 -17.09
C GLU A 164 -0.63 -20.33 -16.93
N SER A 165 -0.92 -20.73 -15.68
CA SER A 165 -1.60 -21.98 -15.38
C SER A 165 -2.21 -21.96 -13.97
N GLY A 166 -2.91 -23.04 -13.61
CA GLY A 166 -3.56 -23.22 -12.31
C GLY A 166 -5.06 -22.92 -12.32
N ASN A 167 -5.72 -23.30 -11.26
CA ASN A 167 -7.11 -22.98 -11.00
C ASN A 167 -7.20 -22.12 -9.76
N ILE A 168 -8.14 -21.18 -9.73
CA ILE A 168 -8.35 -20.32 -8.57
C ILE A 168 -8.67 -21.18 -7.35
N LYS A 169 -7.78 -21.14 -6.37
CA LYS A 169 -7.93 -21.70 -5.02
C LYS A 169 -7.58 -20.60 -4.04
N LEU A 170 -8.60 -19.92 -3.54
CA LEU A 170 -8.40 -18.77 -2.64
C LEU A 170 -7.94 -19.25 -1.26
N GLN A 171 -6.94 -18.56 -0.74
CA GLN A 171 -6.55 -18.66 0.66
C GLN A 171 -7.63 -18.00 1.52
N GLN A 172 -8.46 -18.82 2.15
CA GLN A 172 -9.67 -18.37 2.84
C GLN A 172 -9.41 -17.49 4.06
N GLU A 173 -8.19 -17.50 4.59
CA GLU A 173 -7.75 -16.63 5.67
C GLU A 173 -7.64 -15.16 5.21
N GLU A 174 -7.31 -14.93 3.94
CA GLU A 174 -7.05 -13.60 3.38
C GLU A 174 -8.11 -13.14 2.37
N LEU A 175 -8.62 -14.05 1.54
CA LEU A 175 -9.54 -13.71 0.45
C LEU A 175 -10.93 -14.33 0.65
N ASN A 176 -11.96 -13.51 0.42
CA ASN A 176 -13.36 -13.95 0.42
C ASN A 176 -13.86 -14.33 -0.98
N ALA A 177 -13.34 -13.70 -2.02
CA ALA A 177 -13.73 -13.91 -3.41
C ALA A 177 -12.58 -13.59 -4.36
N GLY A 178 -12.60 -14.20 -5.54
CA GLY A 178 -11.67 -13.91 -6.62
C GLY A 178 -12.14 -14.52 -7.93
N ALA A 179 -12.11 -13.75 -9.00
CA ALA A 179 -12.48 -14.19 -10.33
C ALA A 179 -11.81 -13.33 -11.39
N PHE A 180 -11.81 -13.82 -12.63
CA PHE A 180 -11.40 -13.05 -13.79
C PHE A 180 -12.60 -12.28 -14.34
N TYR A 181 -12.39 -10.97 -14.57
CA TYR A 181 -13.41 -10.05 -15.07
C TYR A 181 -12.95 -9.36 -16.35
N THR A 182 -13.86 -9.24 -17.31
CA THR A 182 -13.66 -8.46 -18.53
C THR A 182 -14.01 -6.99 -18.31
N LYS A 183 -13.64 -6.13 -19.27
CA LYS A 183 -13.94 -4.67 -19.20
C LYS A 183 -15.44 -4.38 -19.04
N ASP A 184 -16.29 -5.21 -19.66
CA ASP A 184 -17.75 -5.02 -19.67
C ASP A 184 -18.44 -5.57 -18.41
N ASN A 185 -17.74 -6.32 -17.57
CA ASN A 185 -18.33 -6.98 -16.38
C ASN A 185 -17.47 -6.75 -15.12
N LEU A 186 -16.92 -5.56 -14.96
CA LEU A 186 -16.16 -5.22 -13.78
C LEU A 186 -17.06 -5.03 -12.56
N PRO A 187 -16.69 -5.61 -11.40
CA PRO A 187 -17.33 -5.27 -10.13
C PRO A 187 -16.92 -3.86 -9.69
N GLU A 188 -17.35 -3.45 -8.50
CA GLU A 188 -16.82 -2.26 -7.88
C GLU A 188 -15.29 -2.38 -7.69
N ILE A 189 -14.54 -1.38 -8.15
CA ILE A 189 -13.07 -1.34 -8.13
C ILE A 189 -12.57 -0.23 -7.19
N PRO A 190 -11.28 -0.25 -6.78
CA PRO A 190 -10.75 0.73 -5.84
C PRO A 190 -10.88 2.18 -6.33
N LYS A 191 -10.93 3.13 -5.37
CA LYS A 191 -10.90 4.56 -5.66
C LYS A 191 -9.58 4.97 -6.35
N LYS A 192 -9.60 6.12 -7.04
CA LYS A 192 -8.47 6.67 -7.81
C LYS A 192 -7.20 6.98 -6.98
N LEU A 193 -7.28 6.95 -5.67
CA LEU A 193 -6.14 7.10 -4.76
C LEU A 193 -5.05 6.04 -4.96
N SER A 194 -5.45 4.79 -5.21
CA SER A 194 -4.56 3.64 -5.05
C SER A 194 -3.81 3.26 -6.33
N LEU A 195 -2.61 2.68 -6.16
CA LEU A 195 -1.85 2.08 -7.27
C LEU A 195 -2.64 0.94 -7.95
N ALA A 196 -3.47 0.20 -7.18
CA ALA A 196 -4.40 -0.78 -7.75
C ALA A 196 -5.28 -0.17 -8.82
N ARG A 197 -5.87 1.00 -8.53
CA ARG A 197 -6.74 1.69 -9.50
C ARG A 197 -5.95 2.17 -10.71
N LYS A 198 -4.73 2.67 -10.55
CA LYS A 198 -3.88 3.09 -11.67
C LYS A 198 -3.55 1.92 -12.61
N LEU A 199 -3.27 0.74 -12.05
CA LEU A 199 -3.06 -0.49 -12.81
C LEU A 199 -4.30 -0.90 -13.60
N ILE A 200 -5.48 -0.85 -12.96
CA ILE A 200 -6.74 -1.19 -13.61
C ILE A 200 -7.10 -0.17 -14.69
N ASP A 201 -6.94 1.15 -14.42
CA ASP A 201 -7.21 2.20 -15.40
C ASP A 201 -6.29 2.06 -16.63
N ALA A 202 -5.00 1.79 -16.44
CA ALA A 202 -4.06 1.55 -17.53
C ALA A 202 -4.50 0.37 -18.42
N TRP A 203 -4.97 -0.73 -17.82
CA TRP A 203 -5.52 -1.86 -18.57
C TRP A 203 -6.83 -1.50 -19.28
N LEU A 204 -7.70 -0.69 -18.69
CA LEU A 204 -8.93 -0.23 -19.33
C LEU A 204 -8.67 0.65 -20.55
N GLU A 205 -7.62 1.49 -20.49
CA GLU A 205 -7.22 2.40 -21.55
C GLU A 205 -6.50 1.69 -22.72
N GLU A 206 -5.96 0.49 -22.48
CA GLU A 206 -5.40 -0.31 -23.58
C GLU A 206 -6.47 -0.59 -24.63
N LYS A 207 -6.24 -0.10 -25.85
CA LYS A 207 -7.09 -0.44 -27.02
C LYS A 207 -6.96 -1.94 -27.25
N ASN A 208 -8.10 -2.61 -27.42
CA ASN A 208 -8.09 -3.99 -27.88
C ASN A 208 -7.36 -4.01 -29.21
N HIS A 209 -6.16 -4.54 -29.26
CA HIS A 209 -5.50 -4.84 -30.50
C HIS A 209 -6.19 -6.09 -31.07
N LEU A 210 -7.22 -5.86 -31.87
CA LEU A 210 -7.77 -6.80 -32.83
C LEU A 210 -6.84 -6.95 -34.02
#